data_49dd489188b072ecc201edffa4df14cb
#
_entry.id   49dd489188b072ecc201edffa4df14cb
#
_cell.length_a   1.000
_cell.length_b   1.000
_cell.length_c   1.000
_cell.angle_alpha   90.00
_cell.angle_beta   90.00
_cell.angle_gamma   90.00
#
_symmetry.space_group_name_H-M   'P 1'
#
loop_
_entity.id
_entity.type
_entity.pdbx_description
1 polymer ?
#
loop_
_entity_poly.entity_id
_entity_poly.type
_entity_poly.pdbx_seq_one_letter_code
_entity_poly.pdbx_strand_id
1 'polypeptide(L)'
;MNFTGANLDLQGLMKRTYANLLYNSQFYKMLDRRWFEVGITGTPIIEVVKQLDTALNVRNNVEIAQGGITNELATYNSVKVDLTELAMDYSFRVSPIVMGSGIERAIEGQIELKEAQISRQIDVYGFNKLNADITGPQDGSMAYTDGQCTKWAPSNGTETIELINDLKSKLFDRNIYDGYLLGLSSNAFAYFVSSLTSVLKYETRAGVEGVDMGQVADAYGVSVFQINSNVIEKDKEGKDTNVVGYFANEVGIVGDTFWSSMAQYNGNYPSYPGYFVVEGNVMFGAKVVRPEAVIKLVESLPVVSAGSFDAGTHDQSYTQATAFSGTGVEKFEAAGLPAGLTLNPSTGAITGTPTEAGNYHVSVYGIDKYGNYSDAFSGDIVIA
;
A
#
# COMPACT_ATOMS: atom_id res chain seq x y z
N MET A 1 -6.70 -41.03 -31.52
CA MET A 1 -6.14 -39.90 -32.27
C MET A 1 -4.98 -39.36 -31.49
N ASN A 2 -3.77 -39.50 -32.01
CA ASN A 2 -2.58 -38.92 -31.40
C ASN A 2 -2.53 -37.42 -31.75
N PHE A 3 -2.65 -36.57 -30.81
CA PHE A 3 -2.50 -35.12 -30.98
C PHE A 3 -1.00 -34.77 -31.09
N THR A 4 -0.39 -35.01 -32.21
CA THR A 4 1.01 -34.71 -32.50
C THR A 4 1.17 -33.32 -33.13
N GLY A 5 0.62 -32.27 -32.55
CA GLY A 5 0.68 -30.95 -33.20
C GLY A 5 0.70 -29.71 -32.31
N ALA A 6 0.25 -29.81 -31.09
CA ALA A 6 0.24 -28.64 -30.19
C ALA A 6 1.22 -28.84 -29.01
N ASN A 7 2.51 -28.76 -29.31
CA ASN A 7 3.48 -28.47 -28.25
C ASN A 7 3.38 -26.97 -27.92
N LEU A 8 2.50 -26.62 -26.97
CA LEU A 8 2.52 -25.29 -26.42
C LEU A 8 3.88 -25.07 -25.73
N ASP A 9 4.55 -24.02 -26.09
CA ASP A 9 5.73 -23.58 -25.37
C ASP A 9 5.28 -23.03 -23.99
N LEU A 10 5.26 -23.91 -22.99
CA LEU A 10 4.84 -23.56 -21.64
C LEU A 10 5.72 -22.45 -21.04
N GLN A 11 7.01 -22.42 -21.37
CA GLN A 11 7.90 -21.37 -20.89
C GLN A 11 7.61 -20.03 -21.55
N GLY A 12 7.37 -20.02 -22.85
CA GLY A 12 6.93 -18.83 -23.59
C GLY A 12 5.59 -18.32 -23.08
N LEU A 13 4.67 -19.24 -22.78
CA LEU A 13 3.38 -18.92 -22.18
C LEU A 13 3.53 -18.28 -20.80
N MET A 14 4.33 -18.86 -19.90
CA MET A 14 4.58 -18.30 -18.58
C MET A 14 5.16 -16.88 -18.66
N LYS A 15 6.12 -16.64 -19.57
CA LYS A 15 6.68 -15.30 -19.79
C LYS A 15 5.64 -14.30 -20.30
N ARG A 16 4.76 -14.74 -21.22
CA ARG A 16 3.67 -13.90 -21.73
C ARG A 16 2.66 -13.57 -20.65
N THR A 17 2.25 -14.57 -19.86
CA THR A 17 1.34 -14.37 -18.72
C THR A 17 1.91 -13.40 -17.71
N TYR A 18 3.19 -13.54 -17.38
CA TYR A 18 3.89 -12.61 -16.50
C TYR A 18 3.87 -11.17 -17.04
N ALA A 19 4.16 -10.98 -18.34
CA ALA A 19 4.08 -9.67 -18.96
C ALA A 19 2.65 -9.09 -18.92
N ASN A 20 1.62 -9.93 -19.14
CA ASN A 20 0.23 -9.51 -19.11
C ASN A 20 -0.25 -9.15 -17.70
N LEU A 21 0.23 -9.83 -16.66
CA LEU A 21 -0.04 -9.47 -15.26
C LEU A 21 0.42 -8.05 -14.95
N LEU A 22 1.56 -7.62 -15.50
CA LEU A 22 2.08 -6.26 -15.36
C LEU A 22 1.15 -5.19 -15.91
N TYR A 23 0.42 -5.51 -16.98
CA TYR A 23 -0.53 -4.59 -17.59
C TYR A 23 -1.90 -4.63 -16.91
N ASN A 24 -2.35 -5.79 -16.49
CA ASN A 24 -3.73 -6.03 -16.04
C ASN A 24 -3.91 -5.79 -14.54
N SER A 25 -2.94 -6.14 -13.69
CA SER A 25 -3.01 -5.91 -12.25
C SER A 25 -2.59 -4.49 -11.90
N GLN A 26 -3.44 -3.78 -11.16
CA GLN A 26 -3.14 -2.43 -10.70
C GLN A 26 -2.20 -2.45 -9.50
N PHE A 27 -2.35 -3.44 -8.63
CA PHE A 27 -1.45 -3.62 -7.49
C PHE A 27 -0.01 -3.91 -7.92
N TYR A 28 0.15 -4.68 -8.99
CA TYR A 28 1.47 -5.01 -9.57
C TYR A 28 2.25 -3.77 -10.01
N LYS A 29 1.57 -2.67 -10.38
CA LYS A 29 2.22 -1.39 -10.74
C LYS A 29 2.87 -0.69 -9.57
N MET A 30 2.47 -1.02 -8.35
CA MET A 30 2.98 -0.44 -7.11
C MET A 30 4.16 -1.23 -6.51
N LEU A 31 4.51 -2.39 -7.10
CA LEU A 31 5.51 -3.29 -6.53
C LEU A 31 6.93 -2.96 -6.98
N ASP A 32 7.86 -2.89 -6.03
CA ASP A 32 9.29 -2.99 -6.30
C ASP A 32 9.67 -4.45 -6.55
N ARG A 33 10.04 -4.74 -7.79
CA ARG A 33 10.41 -6.07 -8.26
C ARG A 33 11.91 -6.22 -8.51
N ARG A 34 12.72 -5.21 -8.21
CA ARG A 34 14.17 -5.22 -8.42
C ARG A 34 14.88 -6.32 -7.63
N TRP A 35 14.23 -6.83 -6.59
CA TRP A 35 14.72 -7.91 -5.74
C TRP A 35 14.50 -9.30 -6.31
N PHE A 36 13.75 -9.43 -7.41
CA PHE A 36 13.37 -10.70 -8.01
C PHE A 36 13.98 -10.85 -9.40
N GLU A 37 14.60 -11.99 -9.65
CA GLU A 37 15.00 -12.36 -11.01
C GLU A 37 13.80 -12.93 -11.77
N VAL A 38 13.64 -12.54 -13.02
CA VAL A 38 12.53 -13.02 -13.87
C VAL A 38 12.63 -14.54 -14.04
N GLY A 39 11.61 -15.24 -13.57
CA GLY A 39 11.51 -16.69 -13.69
C GLY A 39 12.12 -17.48 -12.53
N ILE A 40 11.95 -17.00 -11.31
CA ILE A 40 12.48 -17.66 -10.12
C ILE A 40 11.93 -19.08 -9.99
N THR A 41 12.86 -20.03 -10.10
CA THR A 41 12.69 -21.43 -9.72
C THR A 41 13.37 -21.70 -8.36
N GLY A 42 13.54 -20.66 -7.54
CA GLY A 42 14.30 -20.68 -6.29
C GLY A 42 13.42 -20.77 -5.04
N THR A 43 13.89 -20.22 -3.94
CA THR A 43 13.15 -20.18 -2.67
C THR A 43 12.04 -19.15 -2.75
N PRO A 44 10.80 -19.49 -2.30
CA PRO A 44 9.67 -18.57 -2.32
C PRO A 44 9.73 -17.48 -1.24
N ILE A 45 10.75 -17.50 -0.40
CA ILE A 45 10.98 -16.52 0.67
C ILE A 45 12.23 -15.71 0.32
N ILE A 46 12.07 -14.40 0.25
CA ILE A 46 13.15 -13.46 -0.06
C ILE A 46 13.38 -12.56 1.16
N GLU A 47 14.63 -12.33 1.46
CA GLU A 47 15.06 -11.40 2.49
C GLU A 47 15.43 -10.07 1.85
N VAL A 48 14.61 -9.04 2.07
CA VAL A 48 14.89 -7.68 1.64
C VAL A 48 15.65 -6.97 2.74
N VAL A 49 16.87 -6.54 2.43
CA VAL A 49 17.71 -5.84 3.38
C VAL A 49 17.40 -4.35 3.33
N LYS A 50 16.84 -3.83 4.43
CA LYS A 50 16.65 -2.39 4.62
C LYS A 50 17.90 -1.84 5.31
N GLN A 51 18.66 -0.99 4.62
CA GLN A 51 19.74 -0.24 5.27
C GLN A 51 19.11 0.79 6.21
N LEU A 52 19.45 0.73 7.47
CA LEU A 52 19.06 1.78 8.42
C LEU A 52 19.93 3.00 8.18
N ASP A 53 19.31 4.17 8.24
CA ASP A 53 20.03 5.43 8.10
C ASP A 53 21.03 5.56 9.26
N THR A 54 22.31 5.56 8.92
CA THR A 54 23.37 5.87 9.88
C THR A 54 23.70 7.35 9.74
N ALA A 55 23.74 8.07 10.84
CA ALA A 55 24.07 9.49 10.83
C ALA A 55 25.40 9.74 10.13
N LEU A 56 25.40 10.57 9.08
CA LEU A 56 26.63 10.98 8.43
C LEU A 56 27.48 11.81 9.39
N ASN A 57 28.68 11.34 9.68
CA ASN A 57 29.61 12.08 10.53
C ASN A 57 30.25 13.21 9.71
N VAL A 58 29.69 14.43 9.79
CA VAL A 58 30.19 15.61 9.09
C VAL A 58 31.29 16.23 9.90
N ARG A 59 32.51 16.25 9.37
CA ARG A 59 33.70 16.86 10.01
C ARG A 59 34.20 18.04 9.21
N ASN A 60 34.72 19.03 9.89
CA ASN A 60 35.45 20.11 9.25
C ASN A 60 36.90 19.68 8.89
N ASN A 61 37.58 20.45 8.05
CA ASN A 61 38.95 20.12 7.59
C ASN A 61 39.98 20.00 8.72
N VAL A 62 39.78 20.64 9.86
CA VAL A 62 40.68 20.60 11.02
C VAL A 62 40.52 19.26 11.77
N GLU A 63 39.28 18.78 11.89
CA GLU A 63 38.98 17.49 12.55
C GLU A 63 39.47 16.31 11.70
N ILE A 64 39.41 16.40 10.39
CA ILE A 64 39.94 15.38 9.48
C ILE A 64 41.49 15.25 9.64
N ALA A 65 42.18 16.37 9.86
CA ALA A 65 43.63 16.37 10.05
C ALA A 65 44.09 15.79 11.42
N GLN A 66 43.19 15.79 12.42
CA GLN A 66 43.50 15.36 13.80
C GLN A 66 43.05 13.95 14.15
N GLY A 67 42.16 13.35 13.40
CA GLY A 67 41.62 12.03 13.74
C GLY A 67 41.32 11.16 12.54
N GLY A 68 41.59 9.88 12.67
CA GLY A 68 41.23 8.88 11.66
C GLY A 68 39.71 8.82 11.42
N ILE A 69 39.31 8.27 10.27
CA ILE A 69 37.91 7.99 9.94
C ILE A 69 37.36 7.00 10.97
N THR A 70 36.33 7.40 11.72
CA THR A 70 35.56 6.46 12.53
C THR A 70 34.68 5.64 11.60
N ASN A 71 34.98 4.37 11.44
CA ASN A 71 34.09 3.46 10.71
C ASN A 71 32.91 3.14 11.62
N GLU A 72 31.73 3.64 11.28
CA GLU A 72 30.49 3.19 11.87
C GLU A 72 30.08 1.88 11.20
N LEU A 73 29.67 0.90 12.02
CA LEU A 73 29.14 -0.36 11.51
C LEU A 73 27.76 -0.08 10.89
N ALA A 74 27.61 -0.31 9.60
CA ALA A 74 26.29 -0.20 8.96
C ALA A 74 25.34 -1.23 9.60
N THR A 75 24.26 -0.74 10.18
CA THR A 75 23.20 -1.58 10.72
C THR A 75 22.19 -1.88 9.62
N TYR A 76 21.89 -3.17 9.42
CA TYR A 76 20.91 -3.64 8.45
C TYR A 76 19.73 -4.27 9.19
N ASN A 77 18.54 -3.96 8.74
CA ASN A 77 17.33 -4.69 9.13
C ASN A 77 16.85 -5.48 7.93
N SER A 78 16.52 -6.76 8.10
CA SER A 78 15.99 -7.57 7.02
C SER A 78 14.49 -7.80 7.20
N VAL A 79 13.75 -7.66 6.10
CA VAL A 79 12.31 -7.94 6.04
C VAL A 79 12.11 -9.15 5.15
N LYS A 80 11.49 -10.20 5.68
CA LYS A 80 11.15 -11.40 4.91
C LYS A 80 9.86 -11.17 4.14
N VAL A 81 9.92 -11.39 2.83
CA VAL A 81 8.78 -11.39 1.92
C VAL A 81 8.53 -12.83 1.49
N ASP A 82 7.37 -13.35 1.84
CA ASP A 82 6.95 -14.71 1.50
C ASP A 82 6.03 -14.65 0.27
N LEU A 83 6.45 -15.26 -0.84
CA LEU A 83 5.68 -15.28 -2.09
C LEU A 83 4.61 -16.38 -2.10
N THR A 84 4.47 -17.17 -1.05
CA THR A 84 3.49 -18.25 -0.96
C THR A 84 2.22 -17.87 -0.21
N GLU A 85 2.08 -16.61 0.21
CA GLU A 85 0.94 -16.16 1.03
C GLU A 85 -0.42 -16.30 0.32
N LEU A 86 -0.46 -16.09 -1.00
CA LEU A 86 -1.64 -16.34 -1.83
C LEU A 86 -1.31 -17.43 -2.83
N ALA A 87 -1.98 -18.58 -2.72
CA ALA A 87 -1.89 -19.66 -3.70
C ALA A 87 -3.14 -19.69 -4.59
N MET A 88 -2.94 -19.74 -5.89
CA MET A 88 -4.01 -19.76 -6.89
C MET A 88 -3.83 -20.94 -7.83
N ASP A 89 -4.75 -21.89 -7.77
CA ASP A 89 -4.80 -22.99 -8.69
C ASP A 89 -5.67 -22.64 -9.90
N TYR A 90 -5.19 -22.93 -11.09
CA TYR A 90 -5.99 -22.78 -12.28
C TYR A 90 -5.97 -24.05 -13.10
N SER A 91 -7.11 -24.40 -13.64
CA SER A 91 -7.22 -25.44 -14.66
C SER A 91 -8.26 -25.03 -15.69
N PHE A 92 -8.05 -25.44 -16.92
CA PHE A 92 -9.06 -25.38 -17.95
C PHE A 92 -8.95 -26.57 -18.89
N ARG A 93 -10.04 -26.89 -19.54
CA ARG A 93 -10.11 -27.99 -20.50
C ARG A 93 -10.77 -27.52 -21.78
N VAL A 94 -10.24 -28.00 -22.90
CA VAL A 94 -10.80 -27.74 -24.23
C VAL A 94 -11.33 -29.05 -24.82
N SER A 95 -12.59 -29.00 -25.27
CA SER A 95 -13.26 -30.17 -25.85
C SER A 95 -12.62 -30.61 -27.18
N PRO A 96 -12.54 -31.93 -27.47
CA PRO A 96 -12.08 -32.43 -28.76
C PRO A 96 -12.87 -31.90 -29.96
N ILE A 97 -14.14 -31.54 -29.75
CA ILE A 97 -15.01 -31.03 -30.83
C ILE A 97 -14.55 -29.66 -31.32
N VAL A 98 -14.01 -28.82 -30.41
CA VAL A 98 -13.47 -27.49 -30.74
C VAL A 98 -12.09 -27.60 -31.41
N MET A 99 -11.43 -28.76 -31.27
CA MET A 99 -10.07 -29.00 -31.76
C MET A 99 -9.93 -29.08 -33.27
N GLY A 100 -11.04 -29.13 -34.05
CA GLY A 100 -10.99 -29.34 -35.52
C GLY A 100 -10.54 -28.14 -36.33
N SER A 101 -10.68 -26.89 -35.86
CA SER A 101 -10.37 -25.71 -36.69
C SER A 101 -10.07 -24.41 -35.93
N GLY A 102 -9.76 -24.46 -34.65
CA GLY A 102 -9.55 -23.24 -33.88
C GLY A 102 -9.03 -23.46 -32.45
N ILE A 103 -8.36 -24.59 -32.22
CA ILE A 103 -7.87 -24.98 -30.88
C ILE A 103 -6.93 -23.93 -30.28
N GLU A 104 -6.03 -23.37 -31.08
CA GLU A 104 -5.07 -22.37 -30.60
C GLU A 104 -5.79 -21.12 -30.05
N ARG A 105 -6.79 -20.61 -30.79
CA ARG A 105 -7.59 -19.46 -30.33
C ARG A 105 -8.42 -19.79 -29.09
N ALA A 106 -8.96 -21.01 -29.00
CA ALA A 106 -9.73 -21.43 -27.82
C ALA A 106 -8.84 -21.55 -26.60
N ILE A 107 -7.63 -22.05 -26.76
CA ILE A 107 -6.63 -22.11 -25.69
C ILE A 107 -6.18 -20.69 -25.28
N GLU A 108 -5.83 -19.84 -26.24
CA GLU A 108 -5.44 -18.45 -26.01
C GLU A 108 -6.53 -17.68 -25.24
N GLY A 109 -7.79 -17.78 -25.68
CA GLY A 109 -8.90 -17.13 -24.99
C GLY A 109 -9.12 -17.62 -23.55
N GLN A 110 -8.89 -18.93 -23.27
CA GLN A 110 -8.96 -19.45 -21.91
C GLN A 110 -7.79 -18.96 -21.05
N ILE A 111 -6.60 -18.82 -21.62
CA ILE A 111 -5.42 -18.30 -20.95
C ILE A 111 -5.66 -16.83 -20.57
N GLU A 112 -6.09 -15.98 -21.50
CA GLU A 112 -6.39 -14.57 -21.26
C GLU A 112 -7.43 -14.40 -20.15
N LEU A 113 -8.45 -15.28 -20.12
CA LEU A 113 -9.47 -15.25 -19.08
C LEU A 113 -8.92 -15.64 -17.70
N LYS A 114 -8.00 -16.62 -17.66
CA LYS A 114 -7.31 -17.01 -16.43
C LYS A 114 -6.33 -15.95 -15.94
N GLU A 115 -5.60 -15.32 -16.83
CA GLU A 115 -4.73 -14.18 -16.53
C GLU A 115 -5.51 -13.02 -15.90
N ALA A 116 -6.66 -12.65 -16.46
CA ALA A 116 -7.53 -11.63 -15.90
C ALA A 116 -8.06 -12.02 -14.50
N GLN A 117 -8.39 -13.29 -14.28
CA GLN A 117 -8.82 -13.79 -12.97
C GLN A 117 -7.68 -13.73 -11.93
N ILE A 118 -6.47 -14.16 -12.33
CA ILE A 118 -5.27 -14.11 -11.47
C ILE A 118 -4.96 -12.65 -11.09
N SER A 119 -4.92 -11.75 -12.10
CA SER A 119 -4.68 -10.31 -11.87
C SER A 119 -5.66 -9.71 -10.87
N ARG A 120 -6.95 -10.06 -11.01
CA ARG A 120 -7.98 -9.58 -10.07
C ARG A 120 -7.77 -10.12 -8.65
N GLN A 121 -7.36 -11.38 -8.50
CA GLN A 121 -7.09 -11.95 -7.16
C GLN A 121 -5.87 -11.33 -6.52
N ILE A 122 -4.83 -11.03 -7.31
CA ILE A 122 -3.64 -10.29 -6.86
C ILE A 122 -4.04 -8.89 -6.37
N ASP A 123 -4.88 -8.19 -7.13
CA ASP A 123 -5.36 -6.86 -6.74
C ASP A 123 -6.16 -6.92 -5.42
N VAL A 124 -7.13 -7.83 -5.33
CA VAL A 124 -7.93 -7.99 -4.10
C VAL A 124 -7.05 -8.32 -2.89
N TYR A 125 -6.15 -9.28 -3.04
CA TYR A 125 -5.24 -9.66 -1.96
C TYR A 125 -4.29 -8.51 -1.58
N GLY A 126 -3.65 -7.90 -2.58
CA GLY A 126 -2.64 -6.88 -2.37
C GLY A 126 -3.20 -5.62 -1.71
N PHE A 127 -4.32 -5.09 -2.21
CA PHE A 127 -4.94 -3.91 -1.62
C PHE A 127 -5.55 -4.17 -0.25
N ASN A 128 -6.13 -5.35 0.00
CA ASN A 128 -6.58 -5.73 1.34
C ASN A 128 -5.43 -5.80 2.34
N LYS A 129 -4.31 -6.39 1.92
CA LYS A 129 -3.10 -6.46 2.75
C LYS A 129 -2.54 -5.07 3.01
N LEU A 130 -2.44 -4.23 1.98
CA LEU A 130 -1.98 -2.85 2.10
C LEU A 130 -2.86 -2.04 3.06
N ASN A 131 -4.18 -2.22 2.97
CA ASN A 131 -5.12 -1.58 3.88
C ASN A 131 -4.94 -2.04 5.35
N ALA A 132 -4.63 -3.31 5.56
CA ALA A 132 -4.35 -3.86 6.89
C ALA A 132 -3.00 -3.41 7.45
N ASP A 133 -1.98 -3.33 6.59
CA ASP A 133 -0.61 -2.96 7.00
C ASP A 133 -0.46 -1.46 7.28
N ILE A 134 -1.33 -0.60 6.70
CA ILE A 134 -1.31 0.86 6.88
C ILE A 134 -2.51 1.30 7.72
N THR A 135 -2.55 0.92 8.99
CA THR A 135 -3.63 1.26 9.92
C THR A 135 -3.22 2.16 11.08
N GLY A 136 -1.93 2.38 11.29
CA GLY A 136 -1.46 3.19 12.41
C GLY A 136 0.04 3.07 12.65
N PRO A 137 0.56 3.55 13.76
CA PRO A 137 1.97 3.46 14.10
C PRO A 137 2.40 1.99 14.19
N GLN A 138 3.29 1.58 13.27
CA GLN A 138 3.65 0.18 13.05
C GLN A 138 4.52 -0.44 14.15
N ASP A 139 5.15 0.34 15.01
CA ASP A 139 6.16 -0.15 15.96
C ASP A 139 6.13 0.52 17.35
N GLY A 140 5.00 1.14 17.70
CA GLY A 140 4.89 1.88 18.96
C GLY A 140 5.66 3.19 18.98
N SER A 141 6.37 3.54 17.92
CA SER A 141 6.95 4.87 17.72
C SER A 141 5.93 5.72 16.96
N MET A 142 5.37 6.69 17.63
CA MET A 142 4.37 7.60 17.10
C MET A 142 4.90 8.60 16.06
N ALA A 143 6.17 8.49 15.69
CA ALA A 143 6.83 9.41 14.76
C ALA A 143 6.33 9.30 13.30
N TYR A 144 5.60 8.23 12.95
CA TYR A 144 5.15 7.99 11.58
C TYR A 144 3.63 8.07 11.37
N THR A 145 2.85 8.44 12.38
CA THR A 145 1.39 8.57 12.28
C THR A 145 0.95 9.76 11.45
N ASP A 146 1.68 10.84 11.50
CA ASP A 146 1.38 12.03 10.70
C ASP A 146 1.64 11.74 9.22
N GLY A 147 0.55 11.56 8.47
CA GLY A 147 0.58 11.46 7.03
C GLY A 147 0.59 10.05 6.42
N GLN A 148 0.39 8.97 7.20
CA GLN A 148 0.13 7.64 6.60
C GLN A 148 -1.29 7.52 6.06
N CYS A 149 -2.25 8.26 6.63
CA CYS A 149 -3.59 8.43 6.08
C CYS A 149 -3.82 9.90 5.78
N THR A 150 -4.31 10.21 4.59
CA THR A 150 -4.64 11.57 4.18
C THR A 150 -6.05 11.59 3.61
N LYS A 151 -6.84 12.62 3.96
CA LYS A 151 -8.14 12.83 3.39
C LYS A 151 -8.00 13.22 1.92
N TRP A 152 -8.67 12.50 1.04
CA TRP A 152 -8.75 12.79 -0.39
C TRP A 152 -10.19 13.15 -0.74
N ALA A 153 -10.53 14.42 -0.66
CA ALA A 153 -11.85 14.95 -1.00
C ALA A 153 -11.73 16.36 -1.60
N PRO A 154 -11.00 16.52 -2.74
CA PRO A 154 -10.88 17.82 -3.37
C PRO A 154 -12.25 18.27 -3.93
N SER A 155 -12.55 19.55 -3.84
CA SER A 155 -13.80 20.14 -4.37
C SER A 155 -13.61 20.77 -5.76
N ASN A 156 -12.37 20.99 -6.19
CA ASN A 156 -12.03 21.57 -7.48
C ASN A 156 -10.62 21.21 -7.94
N GLY A 157 -10.24 21.58 -9.16
CA GLY A 157 -8.93 21.24 -9.75
C GLY A 157 -7.74 21.89 -9.04
N THR A 158 -7.89 23.07 -8.46
CA THR A 158 -6.84 23.74 -7.69
C THR A 158 -6.54 22.95 -6.42
N GLU A 159 -7.55 22.56 -5.66
CA GLU A 159 -7.39 21.73 -4.48
C GLU A 159 -6.81 20.35 -4.82
N THR A 160 -7.16 19.78 -5.98
CA THR A 160 -6.56 18.53 -6.45
C THR A 160 -5.05 18.66 -6.61
N ILE A 161 -4.57 19.76 -7.20
CA ILE A 161 -3.15 20.05 -7.38
C ILE A 161 -2.46 20.32 -6.03
N GLU A 162 -3.11 21.07 -5.15
CA GLU A 162 -2.61 21.34 -3.80
C GLU A 162 -2.43 20.05 -3.00
N LEU A 163 -3.40 19.14 -3.05
CA LEU A 163 -3.30 17.83 -2.41
C LEU A 163 -2.16 16.97 -2.97
N ILE A 164 -1.95 16.95 -4.29
CA ILE A 164 -0.81 16.25 -4.90
C ILE A 164 0.51 16.82 -4.38
N ASN A 165 0.63 18.14 -4.32
CA ASN A 165 1.84 18.80 -3.84
C ASN A 165 2.06 18.54 -2.34
N ASP A 166 1.01 18.51 -1.52
CA ASP A 166 1.08 18.15 -0.11
C ASP A 166 1.57 16.70 0.08
N LEU A 167 1.00 15.76 -0.68
CA LEU A 167 1.42 14.35 -0.67
C LEU A 167 2.89 14.18 -1.07
N LYS A 168 3.33 14.92 -2.11
CA LYS A 168 4.75 14.93 -2.52
C LYS A 168 5.65 15.50 -1.43
N SER A 169 5.26 16.62 -0.80
CA SER A 169 6.01 17.22 0.31
C SER A 169 6.15 16.24 1.47
N LYS A 170 5.08 15.53 1.83
CA LYS A 170 5.12 14.51 2.88
C LYS A 170 6.10 13.39 2.61
N LEU A 171 6.21 12.91 1.36
CA LEU A 171 7.21 11.91 0.99
C LEU A 171 8.62 12.51 0.88
N PHE A 172 8.73 13.75 0.37
CA PHE A 172 10.00 14.45 0.27
C PHE A 172 10.65 14.68 1.66
N ASP A 173 9.86 15.07 2.66
CA ASP A 173 10.30 15.21 4.05
C ASP A 173 10.78 13.90 4.68
N ARG A 174 10.39 12.77 4.08
CA ARG A 174 10.84 11.42 4.43
C ARG A 174 12.00 10.91 3.59
N ASN A 175 12.72 11.81 2.88
CA ASN A 175 13.83 11.51 1.98
C ASN A 175 13.44 10.62 0.78
N ILE A 176 12.22 10.78 0.25
CA ILE A 176 11.72 10.10 -0.95
C ILE A 176 11.45 11.16 -2.02
N TYR A 177 12.29 11.22 -3.05
CA TYR A 177 12.38 12.37 -3.95
C TYR A 177 11.77 12.19 -5.33
N ASP A 178 11.51 10.96 -5.78
CA ASP A 178 11.02 10.63 -7.12
C ASP A 178 10.19 9.33 -7.12
N GLY A 179 9.72 8.89 -8.30
CA GLY A 179 9.00 7.62 -8.45
C GLY A 179 7.62 7.60 -7.80
N TYR A 180 6.90 8.73 -7.82
CA TYR A 180 5.59 8.83 -7.19
C TYR A 180 4.49 8.17 -8.01
N LEU A 181 3.65 7.40 -7.34
CA LEU A 181 2.51 6.67 -7.89
C LEU A 181 1.24 7.10 -7.18
N LEU A 182 0.19 7.43 -7.93
CA LEU A 182 -1.13 7.76 -7.41
C LEU A 182 -2.16 6.78 -7.98
N GLY A 183 -2.61 5.85 -7.18
CA GLY A 183 -3.70 4.95 -7.51
C GLY A 183 -5.01 5.45 -6.89
N LEU A 184 -6.04 5.67 -7.71
CA LEU A 184 -7.34 6.15 -7.25
C LEU A 184 -8.46 5.18 -7.61
N SER A 185 -9.48 5.06 -6.77
CA SER A 185 -10.71 4.32 -7.07
C SER A 185 -11.38 4.88 -8.32
N SER A 186 -12.21 4.09 -8.97
CA SER A 186 -12.87 4.49 -10.22
C SER A 186 -13.63 5.81 -10.09
N ASN A 187 -14.30 6.03 -8.95
CA ASN A 187 -15.04 7.26 -8.69
C ASN A 187 -14.12 8.46 -8.45
N ALA A 188 -13.10 8.27 -7.60
CA ALA A 188 -12.11 9.30 -7.31
C ALA A 188 -11.27 9.66 -8.55
N PHE A 189 -10.94 8.67 -9.39
CA PHE A 189 -10.23 8.88 -10.65
C PHE A 189 -11.06 9.68 -11.66
N ALA A 190 -12.35 9.34 -11.83
CA ALA A 190 -13.24 10.08 -12.71
C ALA A 190 -13.37 11.55 -12.28
N TYR A 191 -13.48 11.79 -10.96
CA TYR A 191 -13.49 13.15 -10.41
C TYR A 191 -12.15 13.86 -10.64
N PHE A 192 -11.03 13.19 -10.40
CA PHE A 192 -9.68 13.69 -10.64
C PHE A 192 -9.52 14.18 -12.08
N VAL A 193 -9.87 13.35 -13.07
CA VAL A 193 -9.79 13.71 -14.49
C VAL A 193 -10.68 14.92 -14.80
N SER A 194 -11.94 14.92 -14.31
CA SER A 194 -12.88 16.02 -14.56
C SER A 194 -12.44 17.33 -13.92
N SER A 195 -11.89 17.31 -12.73
CA SER A 195 -11.38 18.48 -12.01
C SER A 195 -10.17 19.10 -12.71
N LEU A 196 -9.22 18.28 -13.14
CA LEU A 196 -8.05 18.76 -13.87
C LEU A 196 -8.36 19.28 -15.28
N THR A 197 -9.41 18.76 -15.94
CA THR A 197 -9.84 19.25 -17.25
C THR A 197 -10.17 20.74 -17.21
N SER A 198 -10.64 21.26 -16.09
CA SER A 198 -10.91 22.68 -15.91
C SER A 198 -9.66 23.55 -15.79
N VAL A 199 -8.57 22.98 -15.27
CA VAL A 199 -7.30 23.69 -15.04
C VAL A 199 -6.33 23.54 -16.22
N LEU A 200 -6.25 22.33 -16.80
CA LEU A 200 -5.31 22.02 -17.89
C LEU A 200 -5.84 22.42 -19.29
N LYS A 201 -7.10 22.82 -19.42
CA LYS A 201 -7.67 23.29 -20.70
C LYS A 201 -6.93 24.47 -21.33
N TYR A 202 -6.16 25.22 -20.57
CA TYR A 202 -5.42 26.36 -21.08
C TYR A 202 -4.07 25.99 -21.73
N GLU A 203 -3.59 24.77 -21.56
CA GLU A 203 -2.31 24.32 -22.12
C GLU A 203 -2.46 23.31 -23.28
N THR A 204 -3.64 22.75 -23.50
CA THR A 204 -3.86 21.81 -24.59
C THR A 204 -4.05 22.51 -25.93
N ARG A 205 -3.20 22.16 -26.90
CA ARG A 205 -3.34 22.50 -28.32
C ARG A 205 -4.77 22.27 -28.77
N ALA A 206 -5.36 23.27 -29.42
CA ALA A 206 -6.73 23.22 -29.95
C ALA A 206 -7.03 21.89 -30.65
N GLY A 207 -7.99 21.14 -30.13
CA GLY A 207 -8.56 19.94 -30.77
C GLY A 207 -8.46 18.64 -29.97
N VAL A 208 -7.85 18.59 -28.80
CA VAL A 208 -7.83 17.38 -27.94
C VAL A 208 -8.76 17.61 -26.74
N GLU A 209 -9.94 17.01 -26.78
CA GLU A 209 -10.84 16.93 -25.63
C GLU A 209 -10.41 15.77 -24.75
N GLY A 210 -9.69 16.06 -23.66
CA GLY A 210 -9.30 15.07 -22.65
C GLY A 210 -8.01 15.41 -21.94
N VAL A 211 -7.89 14.97 -20.69
CA VAL A 211 -6.63 15.03 -19.94
C VAL A 211 -5.81 13.81 -20.32
N ASP A 212 -4.67 14.03 -20.93
CA ASP A 212 -3.68 12.96 -21.13
C ASP A 212 -2.97 12.68 -19.80
N MET A 213 -3.07 11.44 -19.30
CA MET A 213 -2.43 11.03 -18.06
C MET A 213 -0.90 11.11 -18.15
N GLY A 214 -0.33 10.98 -19.34
CA GLY A 214 1.09 11.24 -19.59
C GLY A 214 1.48 12.68 -19.30
N GLN A 215 0.65 13.66 -19.67
CA GLN A 215 0.90 15.07 -19.37
C GLN A 215 0.81 15.38 -17.87
N VAL A 216 -0.06 14.70 -17.13
CA VAL A 216 -0.12 14.83 -15.66
C VAL A 216 1.15 14.27 -15.03
N ALA A 217 1.64 13.13 -15.50
CA ALA A 217 2.89 12.55 -15.04
C ALA A 217 4.09 13.46 -15.32
N ASP A 218 4.15 14.02 -16.52
CA ASP A 218 5.22 14.96 -16.92
C ASP A 218 5.17 16.28 -16.15
N ALA A 219 3.97 16.84 -15.93
CA ALA A 219 3.81 18.13 -15.25
C ALA A 219 4.04 18.06 -13.74
N TYR A 220 3.63 16.96 -13.10
CA TYR A 220 3.67 16.82 -11.64
C TYR A 220 4.65 15.75 -11.15
N GLY A 221 5.24 14.96 -12.04
CA GLY A 221 6.14 13.86 -11.69
C GLY A 221 5.44 12.74 -10.93
N VAL A 222 4.14 12.50 -11.21
CA VAL A 222 3.31 11.50 -10.54
C VAL A 222 2.64 10.62 -11.58
N SER A 223 2.91 9.34 -11.57
CA SER A 223 2.19 8.37 -12.41
C SER A 223 0.83 8.04 -11.80
N VAL A 224 -0.24 8.36 -12.53
CA VAL A 224 -1.63 8.19 -12.05
C VAL A 224 -2.27 7.02 -12.74
N PHE A 225 -2.96 6.15 -11.98
CA PHE A 225 -3.70 5.01 -12.51
C PHE A 225 -5.00 4.78 -11.75
N GLN A 226 -5.94 4.12 -12.43
CA GLN A 226 -7.24 3.80 -11.87
C GLN A 226 -7.20 2.42 -11.20
N ILE A 227 -7.80 2.32 -10.01
CA ILE A 227 -8.02 1.07 -9.28
C ILE A 227 -9.52 0.77 -9.29
N ASN A 228 -9.87 -0.51 -9.40
CA ASN A 228 -11.29 -0.91 -9.35
C ASN A 228 -11.87 -0.64 -7.96
N SER A 229 -12.94 0.16 -7.90
CA SER A 229 -13.62 0.52 -6.63
C SER A 229 -14.03 -0.69 -5.79
N ASN A 230 -14.47 -1.77 -6.41
CA ASN A 230 -14.84 -3.00 -5.68
C ASN A 230 -13.65 -3.70 -5.00
N VAL A 231 -12.43 -3.29 -5.32
CA VAL A 231 -11.20 -3.89 -4.77
C VAL A 231 -10.68 -3.11 -3.56
N ILE A 232 -10.83 -1.78 -3.56
CA ILE A 232 -10.29 -0.92 -2.50
C ILE A 232 -11.34 -0.30 -1.59
N GLU A 233 -12.54 -0.01 -2.10
CA GLU A 233 -13.64 0.56 -1.31
C GLU A 233 -14.35 -0.49 -0.45
N LYS A 234 -14.09 -1.78 -0.72
CA LYS A 234 -14.64 -2.92 0.04
C LYS A 234 -13.54 -3.89 0.45
N ASP A 235 -13.61 -4.39 1.67
CA ASP A 235 -12.72 -5.44 2.14
C ASP A 235 -13.10 -6.82 1.55
N LYS A 236 -12.32 -7.84 1.90
CA LYS A 236 -12.57 -9.24 1.48
C LYS A 236 -13.94 -9.79 1.92
N GLU A 237 -14.56 -9.16 2.91
CA GLU A 237 -15.86 -9.53 3.48
C GLU A 237 -17.00 -8.68 2.84
N GLY A 238 -16.67 -7.74 1.95
CA GLY A 238 -17.61 -6.85 1.29
C GLY A 238 -18.04 -5.63 2.11
N LYS A 239 -17.36 -5.38 3.24
CA LYS A 239 -17.59 -4.21 4.10
C LYS A 239 -16.84 -3.00 3.54
N ASP A 240 -17.45 -1.82 3.65
CA ASP A 240 -16.83 -0.57 3.20
C ASP A 240 -15.55 -0.25 3.98
N THR A 241 -14.51 0.22 3.28
CA THR A 241 -13.18 0.50 3.83
C THR A 241 -12.88 1.99 4.00
N ASN A 242 -13.71 2.88 3.47
CA ASN A 242 -13.44 4.33 3.40
C ASN A 242 -12.16 4.71 2.59
N VAL A 243 -11.54 3.77 1.90
CA VAL A 243 -10.32 3.99 1.12
C VAL A 243 -10.68 4.38 -0.30
N VAL A 244 -10.15 5.51 -0.76
CA VAL A 244 -10.33 6.01 -2.14
C VAL A 244 -9.09 5.86 -2.99
N GLY A 245 -7.94 5.57 -2.41
CA GLY A 245 -6.71 5.38 -3.16
C GLY A 245 -5.47 5.25 -2.30
N TYR A 246 -4.33 5.24 -2.99
CA TYR A 246 -3.00 5.19 -2.38
C TYR A 246 -2.05 6.11 -3.13
N PHE A 247 -1.25 6.84 -2.38
CA PHE A 247 -0.10 7.56 -2.90
C PHE A 247 1.16 6.87 -2.40
N ALA A 248 1.98 6.37 -3.30
CA ALA A 248 3.12 5.53 -2.94
C ALA A 248 4.36 5.88 -3.76
N ASN A 249 5.50 5.41 -3.29
CA ASN A 249 6.71 5.33 -4.06
C ASN A 249 6.97 3.87 -4.47
N GLU A 250 7.61 3.66 -5.62
CA GLU A 250 7.95 2.33 -6.16
C GLU A 250 8.73 1.44 -5.18
N VAL A 251 9.49 2.02 -4.25
CA VAL A 251 10.29 1.26 -3.27
C VAL A 251 9.55 0.88 -2.00
N GLY A 252 8.27 1.27 -1.86
CA GLY A 252 7.50 1.09 -0.63
C GLY A 252 7.05 -0.35 -0.40
N ILE A 253 6.69 -1.04 -1.48
CA ILE A 253 6.05 -2.35 -1.44
C ILE A 253 6.86 -3.33 -2.28
N VAL A 254 7.30 -4.42 -1.69
CA VAL A 254 8.06 -5.47 -2.38
C VAL A 254 7.18 -6.72 -2.51
N GLY A 255 7.13 -7.28 -3.69
CA GLY A 255 6.35 -8.48 -3.96
C GLY A 255 6.47 -8.98 -5.38
N ASP A 256 6.14 -10.24 -5.60
CA ASP A 256 6.10 -10.84 -6.93
C ASP A 256 5.25 -12.12 -6.96
N THR A 257 5.07 -12.68 -8.15
CA THR A 257 4.48 -13.99 -8.38
C THR A 257 5.55 -15.08 -8.39
N PHE A 258 5.21 -16.21 -7.80
CA PHE A 258 6.01 -17.43 -7.85
C PHE A 258 5.20 -18.53 -8.55
N TRP A 259 5.75 -19.08 -9.62
CA TRP A 259 5.14 -20.16 -10.38
C TRP A 259 5.67 -21.50 -9.91
N SER A 260 4.83 -22.29 -9.25
CA SER A 260 5.29 -23.56 -8.67
C SER A 260 5.18 -24.72 -9.65
N SER A 261 4.12 -24.77 -10.49
CA SER A 261 3.93 -25.85 -11.46
C SER A 261 3.00 -25.44 -12.60
N MET A 262 3.24 -26.02 -13.75
CA MET A 262 2.34 -25.98 -14.91
C MET A 262 2.40 -27.31 -15.65
N ALA A 263 1.26 -27.91 -15.92
CA ALA A 263 1.17 -29.18 -16.62
C ALA A 263 0.17 -29.10 -17.78
N GLN A 264 0.49 -29.78 -18.87
CA GLN A 264 -0.33 -29.89 -20.07
C GLN A 264 -0.59 -31.37 -20.37
N TYR A 265 -1.83 -31.70 -20.64
CA TYR A 265 -2.26 -33.04 -20.97
C TYR A 265 -2.97 -33.05 -22.32
N ASN A 266 -2.39 -33.75 -23.29
CA ASN A 266 -2.90 -33.85 -24.67
C ASN A 266 -3.74 -35.15 -24.84
N GLY A 267 -4.95 -35.14 -24.30
CA GLY A 267 -5.90 -36.26 -24.45
C GLY A 267 -5.77 -37.40 -23.44
N ASN A 268 -4.78 -37.39 -22.56
CA ASN A 268 -4.49 -38.47 -21.57
C ASN A 268 -4.70 -38.05 -20.12
N TYR A 269 -5.50 -37.02 -19.89
CA TYR A 269 -5.86 -36.63 -18.52
C TYR A 269 -6.80 -37.72 -17.92
N PRO A 270 -6.48 -38.26 -16.73
CA PRO A 270 -7.20 -39.45 -16.20
C PRO A 270 -8.70 -39.26 -16.06
N SER A 271 -9.15 -38.10 -15.60
CA SER A 271 -10.57 -37.81 -15.38
C SER A 271 -11.31 -37.32 -16.62
N TYR A 272 -10.60 -36.91 -17.68
CA TYR A 272 -11.20 -36.40 -18.94
C TYR A 272 -10.43 -36.89 -20.15
N PRO A 273 -10.52 -38.18 -20.46
CA PRO A 273 -9.82 -38.73 -21.64
C PRO A 273 -10.31 -38.07 -22.96
N GLY A 274 -9.37 -37.72 -23.79
CA GLY A 274 -9.67 -37.06 -25.09
C GLY A 274 -9.76 -35.54 -25.02
N TYR A 275 -9.73 -34.92 -23.82
CA TYR A 275 -9.68 -33.47 -23.69
C TYR A 275 -8.24 -32.96 -23.63
N PHE A 276 -8.04 -31.72 -24.11
CA PHE A 276 -6.84 -30.97 -23.85
C PHE A 276 -7.01 -30.28 -22.49
N VAL A 277 -6.11 -30.51 -21.55
CA VAL A 277 -6.17 -29.95 -20.20
C VAL A 277 -4.88 -29.22 -19.91
N VAL A 278 -5.00 -28.01 -19.37
CA VAL A 278 -3.88 -27.26 -18.78
C VAL A 278 -4.22 -27.00 -17.32
N GLU A 279 -3.29 -27.27 -16.46
CA GLU A 279 -3.40 -26.97 -15.04
C GLU A 279 -2.09 -26.37 -14.51
N GLY A 280 -2.18 -25.53 -13.49
CA GLY A 280 -1.02 -24.95 -12.88
C GLY A 280 -1.36 -24.24 -11.58
N ASN A 281 -0.31 -23.88 -10.85
CA ASN A 281 -0.38 -23.16 -9.61
C ASN A 281 0.49 -21.92 -9.67
N VAL A 282 -0.07 -20.79 -9.30
CA VAL A 282 0.60 -19.51 -9.17
C VAL A 282 0.49 -19.05 -7.72
N MET A 283 1.58 -18.72 -7.12
CA MET A 283 1.65 -18.11 -5.80
C MET A 283 1.99 -16.64 -5.94
N PHE A 284 1.52 -15.84 -5.01
CA PHE A 284 1.80 -14.42 -4.93
C PHE A 284 2.00 -14.01 -3.49
N GLY A 285 2.96 -13.13 -3.25
CA GLY A 285 3.16 -12.50 -1.96
C GLY A 285 3.70 -11.10 -2.11
N ALA A 286 3.30 -10.24 -1.20
CA ALA A 286 3.78 -8.87 -1.13
C ALA A 286 3.84 -8.39 0.30
N LYS A 287 4.76 -7.47 0.59
CA LYS A 287 4.90 -6.86 1.91
C LYS A 287 5.29 -5.40 1.79
N VAL A 288 4.73 -4.57 2.67
CA VAL A 288 5.17 -3.20 2.85
C VAL A 288 6.51 -3.23 3.57
N VAL A 289 7.57 -2.86 2.86
CA VAL A 289 8.95 -2.84 3.39
C VAL A 289 9.29 -1.46 3.94
N ARG A 290 8.77 -0.42 3.27
CA ARG A 290 8.94 0.98 3.67
C ARG A 290 7.56 1.62 3.86
N PRO A 291 6.94 1.48 5.04
CA PRO A 291 5.63 2.09 5.32
C PRO A 291 5.65 3.62 5.16
N GLU A 292 6.80 4.24 5.42
CA GLU A 292 7.00 5.68 5.21
C GLU A 292 6.84 6.13 3.75
N ALA A 293 6.95 5.20 2.79
CA ALA A 293 6.83 5.47 1.35
C ALA A 293 5.41 5.26 0.80
N VAL A 294 4.43 4.98 1.66
CA VAL A 294 3.05 4.72 1.25
C VAL A 294 2.09 5.53 2.10
N ILE A 295 1.19 6.25 1.46
CA ILE A 295 0.13 7.05 2.10
C ILE A 295 -1.22 6.51 1.64
N LYS A 296 -2.08 6.14 2.58
CA LYS A 296 -3.45 5.72 2.31
C LYS A 296 -4.35 6.95 2.16
N LEU A 297 -5.13 7.00 1.10
CA LEU A 297 -6.08 8.07 0.81
C LEU A 297 -7.49 7.62 1.20
N VAL A 298 -8.17 8.40 2.03
CA VAL A 298 -9.50 8.08 2.56
C VAL A 298 -10.49 9.22 2.33
N GLU A 299 -11.77 8.92 2.28
CA GLU A 299 -12.81 9.95 2.08
C GLU A 299 -12.92 10.91 3.28
N SER A 300 -12.76 10.37 4.48
CA SER A 300 -12.82 11.15 5.71
C SER A 300 -11.86 10.57 6.76
N LEU A 301 -11.29 11.45 7.57
CA LEU A 301 -10.53 11.08 8.76
C LEU A 301 -11.33 11.44 10.01
N PRO A 302 -11.15 10.71 11.11
CA PRO A 302 -11.65 11.14 12.41
C PRO A 302 -10.93 12.43 12.83
N VAL A 303 -11.56 13.23 13.65
CA VAL A 303 -10.98 14.47 14.15
C VAL A 303 -11.21 14.55 15.66
N VAL A 304 -10.14 14.68 16.44
CA VAL A 304 -10.22 15.03 17.86
C VAL A 304 -10.37 16.55 17.96
N SER A 305 -11.48 17.02 18.49
CA SER A 305 -11.85 18.43 18.47
C SER A 305 -11.85 19.11 19.84
N ALA A 306 -11.87 18.33 20.91
CA ALA A 306 -11.87 18.85 22.29
C ALA A 306 -11.25 17.86 23.27
N GLY A 307 -10.72 18.39 24.35
CA GLY A 307 -10.09 17.69 25.45
C GLY A 307 -9.20 18.63 26.24
N SER A 308 -8.81 18.27 27.44
CA SER A 308 -7.88 19.06 28.27
C SER A 308 -6.65 18.28 28.69
N PHE A 309 -5.52 18.98 28.79
CA PHE A 309 -4.28 18.51 29.38
C PHE A 309 -4.07 19.26 30.69
N ASP A 310 -4.66 18.76 31.79
CA ASP A 310 -4.65 19.45 33.05
C ASP A 310 -3.39 19.12 33.85
N ALA A 311 -2.95 20.04 34.69
CA ALA A 311 -1.86 19.79 35.63
C ALA A 311 -2.28 18.80 36.73
N GLY A 312 -1.34 17.98 37.18
CA GLY A 312 -1.52 17.00 38.24
C GLY A 312 -0.50 17.17 39.36
N THR A 313 -0.67 16.42 40.43
CA THR A 313 0.26 16.34 41.55
C THR A 313 0.74 14.91 41.71
N HIS A 314 2.04 14.73 41.91
CA HIS A 314 2.68 13.45 42.19
C HIS A 314 1.98 12.70 43.32
N ASP A 315 1.76 11.41 43.16
CA ASP A 315 1.08 10.50 44.10
C ASP A 315 -0.35 10.93 44.53
N GLN A 316 -0.98 11.86 43.76
CA GLN A 316 -2.37 12.22 43.98
C GLN A 316 -3.25 11.72 42.84
N SER A 317 -4.53 11.45 43.13
CA SER A 317 -5.49 11.06 42.14
C SER A 317 -5.67 12.16 41.09
N TYR A 318 -5.43 11.80 39.82
CA TYR A 318 -5.61 12.66 38.65
C TYR A 318 -6.93 12.36 37.97
N THR A 319 -7.68 13.38 37.64
CA THR A 319 -8.86 13.28 36.78
C THR A 319 -8.88 14.50 35.86
N GLN A 320 -8.90 14.25 34.57
CA GLN A 320 -8.98 15.25 33.52
C GLN A 320 -10.30 16.04 33.64
N ALA A 321 -10.27 17.36 33.45
CA ALA A 321 -11.46 18.20 33.51
C ALA A 321 -12.41 17.99 32.34
N THR A 322 -11.85 17.82 31.15
CA THR A 322 -12.62 17.57 29.91
C THR A 322 -12.07 16.36 29.18
N ALA A 323 -12.84 15.28 29.15
CA ALA A 323 -12.49 14.09 28.37
C ALA A 323 -12.39 14.41 26.87
N PHE A 324 -11.52 13.70 26.16
CA PHE A 324 -11.37 13.89 24.71
C PHE A 324 -12.65 13.51 23.97
N SER A 325 -12.99 14.30 22.99
CA SER A 325 -14.13 14.06 22.10
C SER A 325 -13.78 14.44 20.66
N GLY A 326 -14.54 13.93 19.71
CA GLY A 326 -14.26 14.19 18.30
C GLY A 326 -15.36 13.73 17.37
N THR A 327 -15.18 14.04 16.09
CA THR A 327 -16.11 13.63 15.02
C THR A 327 -15.55 12.41 14.32
N GLY A 328 -16.39 11.37 14.13
CA GLY A 328 -15.98 10.13 13.45
C GLY A 328 -15.06 9.24 14.30
N VAL A 329 -14.85 9.56 15.57
CA VAL A 329 -14.01 8.80 16.49
C VAL A 329 -14.81 7.68 17.13
N GLU A 330 -14.30 6.45 17.07
CA GLU A 330 -14.84 5.28 17.78
C GLU A 330 -14.02 4.95 19.02
N LYS A 331 -12.70 5.18 18.95
CA LYS A 331 -11.76 4.92 20.05
C LYS A 331 -10.71 6.03 20.14
N PHE A 332 -10.12 6.16 21.32
CA PHE A 332 -8.99 7.05 21.56
C PHE A 332 -7.75 6.28 21.96
N GLU A 333 -6.59 6.76 21.51
CA GLU A 333 -5.26 6.32 21.95
C GLU A 333 -4.40 7.51 22.31
N ALA A 334 -3.47 7.33 23.24
CA ALA A 334 -2.55 8.38 23.66
C ALA A 334 -1.12 7.90 23.76
N ALA A 335 -0.19 8.78 23.43
CA ALA A 335 1.23 8.60 23.65
C ALA A 335 1.81 9.67 24.54
N GLY A 336 2.91 9.35 25.22
CA GLY A 336 3.59 10.28 26.10
C GLY A 336 2.89 10.53 27.43
N LEU A 337 1.90 9.71 27.81
CA LEU A 337 1.25 9.84 29.12
C LEU A 337 2.25 9.62 30.25
N PRO A 338 2.16 10.46 31.35
CA PRO A 338 2.90 10.23 32.57
C PRO A 338 2.69 8.81 33.12
N ALA A 339 3.72 8.21 33.69
CA ALA A 339 3.61 6.91 34.35
C ALA A 339 2.52 6.96 35.45
N GLY A 340 1.63 5.95 35.46
CA GLY A 340 0.49 5.88 36.38
C GLY A 340 -0.80 6.51 35.86
N LEU A 341 -0.77 7.23 34.74
CA LEU A 341 -1.97 7.70 34.04
C LEU A 341 -2.37 6.75 32.89
N THR A 342 -3.67 6.63 32.68
CA THR A 342 -4.24 5.83 31.59
C THR A 342 -5.36 6.59 30.89
N LEU A 343 -5.42 6.47 29.56
CA LEU A 343 -6.53 6.94 28.75
C LEU A 343 -7.57 5.83 28.63
N ASN A 344 -8.83 6.16 28.88
CA ASN A 344 -9.94 5.26 28.57
C ASN A 344 -10.26 5.34 27.07
N PRO A 345 -10.09 4.24 26.31
CA PRO A 345 -10.25 4.27 24.85
C PRO A 345 -11.65 4.64 24.37
N SER A 346 -12.69 4.33 25.16
CA SER A 346 -14.08 4.55 24.75
C SER A 346 -14.61 5.92 25.15
N THR A 347 -14.12 6.48 26.27
CA THR A 347 -14.62 7.75 26.81
C THR A 347 -13.69 8.92 26.57
N GLY A 348 -12.45 8.68 26.15
CA GLY A 348 -11.43 9.72 26.00
C GLY A 348 -10.97 10.37 27.32
N ALA A 349 -11.29 9.76 28.48
CA ALA A 349 -10.91 10.31 29.77
C ALA A 349 -9.54 9.80 30.23
N ILE A 350 -8.67 10.72 30.68
CA ILE A 350 -7.40 10.38 31.33
C ILE A 350 -7.61 10.36 32.83
N THR A 351 -7.24 9.25 33.47
CA THR A 351 -7.35 9.03 34.90
C THR A 351 -6.16 8.24 35.45
N GLY A 352 -5.92 8.28 36.72
CA GLY A 352 -4.89 7.49 37.39
C GLY A 352 -4.20 8.24 38.52
N THR A 353 -3.03 7.78 38.93
CA THR A 353 -2.17 8.44 39.93
C THR A 353 -0.77 8.51 39.34
N PRO A 354 -0.28 9.71 38.98
CA PRO A 354 1.03 9.85 38.37
C PRO A 354 2.11 9.53 39.42
N THR A 355 3.09 8.71 39.01
CA THR A 355 4.15 8.22 39.91
C THR A 355 5.47 8.99 39.77
N GLU A 356 5.56 9.90 38.82
CA GLU A 356 6.76 10.73 38.60
C GLU A 356 6.36 12.17 38.28
N ALA A 357 7.06 13.12 38.93
CA ALA A 357 6.91 14.55 38.63
C ALA A 357 7.67 14.91 37.35
N GLY A 358 7.12 15.84 36.56
CA GLY A 358 7.74 16.26 35.30
C GLY A 358 6.78 16.95 34.35
N ASN A 359 7.31 17.36 33.21
CA ASN A 359 6.52 17.90 32.09
C ASN A 359 6.48 16.87 30.99
N TYR A 360 5.28 16.45 30.60
CA TYR A 360 5.02 15.36 29.65
C TYR A 360 4.28 15.90 28.44
N HIS A 361 4.90 15.79 27.25
CA HIS A 361 4.23 16.07 26.00
C HIS A 361 3.35 14.88 25.60
N VAL A 362 2.04 15.09 25.59
CA VAL A 362 1.05 14.05 25.34
C VAL A 362 0.37 14.29 24.00
N SER A 363 0.29 13.27 23.20
CA SER A 363 -0.46 13.27 21.93
C SER A 363 -1.61 12.29 22.01
N VAL A 364 -2.82 12.73 21.66
CA VAL A 364 -4.04 11.93 21.66
C VAL A 364 -4.56 11.82 20.24
N TYR A 365 -4.91 10.61 19.85
CA TYR A 365 -5.42 10.26 18.53
C TYR A 365 -6.83 9.69 18.63
N GLY A 366 -7.68 10.08 17.73
CA GLY A 366 -8.97 9.44 17.51
C GLY A 366 -8.85 8.38 16.42
N ILE A 367 -9.49 7.23 16.62
CA ILE A 367 -9.51 6.12 15.67
C ILE A 367 -10.95 5.93 15.19
N ASP A 368 -11.16 5.85 13.87
CA ASP A 368 -12.46 5.58 13.29
C ASP A 368 -12.81 4.07 13.28
N LYS A 369 -14.01 3.75 12.84
CA LYS A 369 -14.47 2.35 12.69
C LYS A 369 -13.70 1.53 11.66
N TYR A 370 -12.88 2.17 10.84
CA TYR A 370 -12.03 1.53 9.83
C TYR A 370 -10.59 1.36 10.29
N GLY A 371 -10.25 1.86 11.49
CA GLY A 371 -8.90 1.83 12.04
C GLY A 371 -7.99 2.97 11.55
N ASN A 372 -8.55 4.02 10.93
CA ASN A 372 -7.76 5.18 10.53
C ASN A 372 -7.60 6.13 11.71
N TYR A 373 -6.42 6.72 11.83
CA TYR A 373 -6.07 7.65 12.90
C TYR A 373 -6.32 9.10 12.48
N SER A 374 -6.74 9.93 13.45
CA SER A 374 -6.78 11.39 13.31
C SER A 374 -5.36 11.96 13.33
N ASP A 375 -5.25 13.24 12.95
CA ASP A 375 -4.08 14.03 13.37
C ASP A 375 -3.96 14.07 14.90
N ALA A 376 -2.74 14.27 15.38
CA ALA A 376 -2.46 14.34 16.80
C ALA A 376 -3.11 15.59 17.44
N PHE A 377 -3.87 15.39 18.50
CA PHE A 377 -4.28 16.47 19.41
C PHE A 377 -3.30 16.50 20.57
N SER A 378 -2.34 17.43 20.54
CA SER A 378 -1.19 17.43 21.45
C SER A 378 -1.23 18.56 22.47
N GLY A 379 -0.67 18.31 23.64
CA GLY A 379 -0.51 19.28 24.71
C GLY A 379 0.38 18.75 25.85
N ASP A 380 0.66 19.58 26.82
CA ASP A 380 1.56 19.23 27.92
C ASP A 380 0.78 18.98 29.22
N ILE A 381 1.07 17.85 29.87
CA ILE A 381 0.62 17.54 31.24
C ILE A 381 1.79 17.79 32.20
N VAL A 382 1.63 18.72 33.14
CA VAL A 382 2.62 19.03 34.14
C VAL A 382 2.26 18.34 35.46
N ILE A 383 3.14 17.50 35.97
CA ILE A 383 2.99 16.83 37.28
C ILE A 383 3.95 17.49 38.25
N ALA A 384 3.38 18.17 39.26
CA ALA A 384 4.12 18.87 40.30
C ALA A 384 4.46 17.94 41.48
#